data_9ec6304a141f95b6f432fc4bdbfca43e
#
_entry.id   9ec6304a141f95b6f432fc4bdbfca43e
#
_cell.length_a   1.000
_cell.length_b   1.000
_cell.length_c   1.000
_cell.angle_alpha   90.00
_cell.angle_beta   90.00
_cell.angle_gamma   90.00
#
_symmetry.space_group_name_H-M   'P 1'
#
loop_
_entity.id
_entity.type
_entity.pdbx_description
1 polymer ?
#
loop_
_entity_poly.entity_id
_entity_poly.type
_entity_poly.pdbx_seq_one_letter_code
_entity_poly.pdbx_strand_id
1 'polypeptide(L)'
;MATTRDNAREVDLAAVEKLVAELDADLRNMPGSSPDLQRLRDEVATLKNVLDSPVRREHWVAEGLHGVRDVFERVKDEVVVDGVKGGQYIAAIGRILGL
;
A
#
# COMPACT_ATOMS: atom_id res chain seq x y z
N MET A 1 1.49 -18.59 -23.18
CA MET A 1 2.60 -17.67 -22.93
C MET A 1 3.01 -17.74 -21.49
N ALA A 2 4.24 -18.11 -21.27
CA ALA A 2 4.78 -18.17 -19.91
C ALA A 2 4.76 -16.84 -19.21
N THR A 3 4.91 -15.77 -19.97
CA THR A 3 4.93 -14.41 -19.44
C THR A 3 3.65 -14.04 -18.70
N THR A 4 2.51 -14.52 -19.14
CA THR A 4 1.23 -14.21 -18.49
C THR A 4 1.20 -14.79 -17.08
N ARG A 5 1.72 -16.00 -16.90
CA ARG A 5 1.75 -16.64 -15.59
C ARG A 5 2.74 -15.92 -14.68
N ASP A 6 3.90 -15.55 -15.22
CA ASP A 6 4.90 -14.84 -14.46
C ASP A 6 4.37 -13.48 -14.01
N ASN A 7 3.64 -12.80 -14.89
CA ASN A 7 3.02 -11.52 -14.56
C ASN A 7 2.01 -11.64 -13.43
N ALA A 8 1.32 -12.78 -13.31
CA ALA A 8 0.39 -13.01 -12.21
C ALA A 8 1.10 -13.07 -10.85
N ARG A 9 2.39 -13.44 -10.83
CA ARG A 9 3.18 -13.50 -9.62
C ARG A 9 3.93 -12.19 -9.35
N GLU A 10 4.24 -11.49 -10.42
CA GLU A 10 5.02 -10.26 -10.34
C GLU A 10 4.12 -9.11 -9.91
N VAL A 11 4.67 -8.32 -9.03
CA VAL A 11 4.00 -7.09 -8.61
C VAL A 11 4.38 -5.98 -9.60
N ASP A 12 3.41 -5.23 -10.07
CA ASP A 12 3.66 -4.09 -10.93
C ASP A 12 4.27 -2.96 -10.09
N LEU A 13 5.58 -2.87 -10.12
CA LEU A 13 6.30 -1.88 -9.30
C LEU A 13 5.93 -0.45 -9.63
N ALA A 14 5.67 -0.14 -10.90
CA ALA A 14 5.26 1.21 -11.27
C ALA A 14 3.92 1.56 -10.65
N ALA A 15 2.97 0.62 -10.65
CA ALA A 15 1.67 0.82 -10.02
C ALA A 15 1.82 0.97 -8.50
N VAL A 16 2.69 0.18 -7.89
CA VAL A 16 2.95 0.28 -6.45
C VAL A 16 3.56 1.63 -6.10
N GLU A 17 4.54 2.09 -6.84
CA GLU A 17 5.17 3.38 -6.58
C GLU A 17 4.16 4.52 -6.63
N LYS A 18 3.30 4.50 -7.64
CA LYS A 18 2.25 5.51 -7.77
C LYS A 18 1.26 5.44 -6.61
N LEU A 19 0.80 4.24 -6.27
CA LEU A 19 -0.15 4.03 -5.19
C LEU A 19 0.44 4.51 -3.86
N VAL A 20 1.67 4.14 -3.57
CA VAL A 20 2.33 4.49 -2.32
C VAL A 20 2.54 6.00 -2.22
N ALA A 21 2.90 6.64 -3.33
CA ALA A 21 3.07 8.10 -3.35
C ALA A 21 1.76 8.82 -3.03
N GLU A 22 0.66 8.37 -3.64
CA GLU A 22 -0.65 8.95 -3.39
C GLU A 22 -1.09 8.73 -1.95
N LEU A 23 -0.92 7.52 -1.45
CA LEU A 23 -1.30 7.16 -0.10
C LEU A 23 -0.48 7.93 0.93
N ASP A 24 0.83 8.04 0.72
CA ASP A 24 1.71 8.79 1.60
C ASP A 24 1.29 10.25 1.68
N ALA A 25 0.96 10.85 0.54
CA ALA A 25 0.50 12.25 0.49
C ALA A 25 -0.81 12.42 1.26
N ASP A 26 -1.76 11.51 1.06
CA ASP A 26 -3.04 11.56 1.76
C ASP A 26 -2.85 11.42 3.27
N LEU A 27 -1.99 10.49 3.69
CA LEU A 27 -1.73 10.27 5.11
C LEU A 27 -1.04 11.46 5.79
N ARG A 28 -0.19 12.18 5.05
CA ARG A 28 0.48 13.37 5.58
C ARG A 28 -0.51 14.49 5.86
N ASN A 29 -1.58 14.55 5.10
CA ASN A 29 -2.59 15.59 5.24
C ASN A 29 -3.64 15.26 6.29
N MET A 30 -3.61 14.05 6.86
CA MET A 30 -4.57 13.66 7.88
C MET A 30 -4.13 14.14 9.25
N PRO A 31 -5.03 14.79 9.99
CA PRO A 31 -4.68 15.29 11.33
C PRO A 31 -4.67 14.21 12.41
N GLY A 32 -5.24 13.04 12.13
CA GLY A 32 -5.36 11.99 13.12
C GLY A 32 -4.04 11.39 13.54
N SER A 33 -3.99 10.86 14.75
CA SER A 33 -2.80 10.23 15.28
C SER A 33 -3.12 9.02 16.17
N SER A 34 -4.18 8.30 15.84
CA SER A 34 -4.49 7.07 16.57
C SER A 34 -3.37 6.05 16.39
N PRO A 35 -3.22 5.09 17.34
CA PRO A 35 -2.20 4.06 17.18
C PRO A 35 -2.29 3.29 15.87
N ASP A 36 -3.49 2.95 15.42
CA ASP A 36 -3.68 2.24 14.16
C ASP A 36 -3.30 3.10 12.96
N LEU A 37 -3.62 4.38 13.00
CA LEU A 37 -3.24 5.31 11.94
C LEU A 37 -1.73 5.48 11.88
N GLN A 38 -1.09 5.57 13.04
CA GLN A 38 0.36 5.64 13.09
C GLN A 38 1.00 4.37 12.52
N ARG A 39 0.41 3.23 12.83
CA ARG A 39 0.87 1.97 12.28
C ARG A 39 0.76 1.94 10.75
N LEU A 40 -0.34 2.47 10.21
CA LEU A 40 -0.51 2.58 8.77
C LEU A 40 0.60 3.43 8.14
N ARG A 41 0.89 4.57 8.75
CA ARG A 41 1.99 5.44 8.28
C ARG A 41 3.33 4.72 8.31
N ASP A 42 3.59 3.96 9.37
CA ASP A 42 4.83 3.20 9.50
C ASP A 42 4.94 2.11 8.44
N GLU A 43 3.84 1.41 8.15
CA GLU A 43 3.82 0.39 7.10
C GLU A 43 4.08 1.00 5.72
N VAL A 44 3.48 2.15 5.45
CA VAL A 44 3.70 2.86 4.19
C VAL A 44 5.14 3.34 4.08
N ALA A 45 5.71 3.87 5.16
CA ALA A 45 7.09 4.31 5.18
C ALA A 45 8.06 3.15 4.94
N THR A 46 7.78 1.99 5.53
CA THR A 46 8.59 0.79 5.32
C THR A 46 8.54 0.36 3.86
N LEU A 47 7.35 0.36 3.27
CA LEU A 47 7.19 -0.01 1.87
C LEU A 47 7.93 0.96 0.94
N LYS A 48 7.88 2.26 1.23
CA LYS A 48 8.64 3.25 0.48
C LYS A 48 10.14 2.97 0.54
N ASN A 49 10.65 2.59 1.70
CA ASN A 49 12.06 2.26 1.84
C ASN A 49 12.44 1.05 1.00
N VAL A 50 11.57 0.04 0.93
CA VAL A 50 11.79 -1.12 0.07
C VAL A 50 11.83 -0.70 -1.40
N LEU A 51 10.91 0.17 -1.81
CA LEU A 51 10.86 0.65 -3.19
C LEU A 51 12.07 1.50 -3.57
N ASP A 52 12.61 2.25 -2.61
CA ASP A 52 13.78 3.10 -2.84
C ASP A 52 15.10 2.32 -2.78
N SER A 53 15.06 1.08 -2.32
CA SER A 53 16.25 0.25 -2.23
C SER A 53 16.82 -0.04 -3.63
N PRO A 54 18.16 -0.10 -3.77
CA PRO A 54 18.76 -0.53 -5.04
C PRO A 54 18.35 -1.93 -5.46
N VAL A 55 18.04 -2.79 -4.49
CA VAL A 55 17.55 -4.15 -4.75
C VAL A 55 16.10 -4.21 -4.32
N ARG A 56 15.19 -4.25 -5.29
CA ARG A 56 13.77 -4.35 -5.04
C ARG A 56 13.35 -5.80 -5.15
N ARG A 57 13.05 -6.41 -4.03
CA ARG A 57 12.58 -7.79 -4.01
C ARG A 57 11.05 -7.78 -4.03
N GLU A 58 10.50 -8.37 -5.05
CA GLU A 58 9.05 -8.34 -5.27
C GLU A 58 8.26 -8.92 -4.11
N HIS A 59 8.77 -9.99 -3.50
CA HIS A 59 8.07 -10.57 -2.35
C HIS A 59 8.06 -9.64 -1.14
N TRP A 60 9.08 -8.83 -0.95
CA TRP A 60 9.08 -7.82 0.12
C TRP A 60 8.06 -6.72 -0.16
N VAL A 61 7.94 -6.34 -1.43
CA VAL A 61 6.92 -5.36 -1.83
C VAL A 61 5.54 -5.95 -1.62
N ALA A 62 5.31 -7.20 -2.01
CA ALA A 62 4.02 -7.85 -1.81
C ALA A 62 3.68 -7.97 -0.33
N GLU A 63 4.62 -8.36 0.51
CA GLU A 63 4.39 -8.42 1.95
C GLU A 63 4.06 -7.05 2.54
N GLY A 64 4.75 -6.02 2.08
CA GLY A 64 4.46 -4.65 2.50
C GLY A 64 3.07 -4.21 2.12
N LEU A 65 2.63 -4.56 0.92
CA LEU A 65 1.27 -4.26 0.46
C LEU A 65 0.22 -4.99 1.29
N HIS A 66 0.46 -6.27 1.62
CA HIS A 66 -0.44 -7.00 2.51
C HIS A 66 -0.53 -6.33 3.88
N GLY A 67 0.60 -5.91 4.43
CA GLY A 67 0.63 -5.21 5.72
C GLY A 67 -0.15 -3.91 5.67
N VAL A 68 0.05 -3.11 4.64
CA VAL A 68 -0.68 -1.86 4.45
C VAL A 68 -2.18 -2.14 4.34
N ARG A 69 -2.55 -3.13 3.56
CA ARG A 69 -3.96 -3.49 3.36
C ARG A 69 -4.63 -3.91 4.67
N ASP A 70 -3.95 -4.75 5.44
CA ASP A 70 -4.51 -5.24 6.71
C ASP A 70 -4.73 -4.09 7.69
N VAL A 71 -3.76 -3.22 7.84
CA VAL A 71 -3.91 -2.07 8.73
C VAL A 71 -4.97 -1.12 8.20
N PHE A 72 -5.02 -0.92 6.88
CA PHE A 72 -5.99 -0.04 6.26
C PHE A 72 -7.43 -0.49 6.53
N GLU A 73 -7.68 -1.80 6.50
CA GLU A 73 -9.00 -2.32 6.82
C GLU A 73 -9.42 -2.00 8.25
N ARG A 74 -8.48 -1.90 9.17
CA ARG A 74 -8.77 -1.54 10.56
C ARG A 74 -9.09 -0.06 10.72
N VAL A 75 -8.49 0.80 9.90
CA VAL A 75 -8.62 2.25 10.07
C VAL A 75 -9.51 2.89 9.00
N LYS A 76 -10.11 2.11 8.12
CA LYS A 76 -10.84 2.66 6.97
C LYS A 76 -11.92 3.65 7.37
N ASP A 77 -12.59 3.43 8.49
CA ASP A 77 -13.64 4.33 8.96
C ASP A 77 -13.06 5.68 9.42
N GLU A 78 -11.88 5.65 10.06
CA GLU A 78 -11.19 6.87 10.44
C GLU A 78 -10.75 7.67 9.21
N VAL A 79 -10.14 6.99 8.24
CA VAL A 79 -9.61 7.68 7.06
C VAL A 79 -10.72 8.23 6.19
N VAL A 80 -11.88 7.59 6.15
CA VAL A 80 -13.03 8.11 5.42
C VAL A 80 -13.51 9.42 6.02
N VAL A 81 -13.52 9.52 7.34
CA VAL A 81 -13.90 10.76 8.04
C VAL A 81 -12.98 11.91 7.63
N ASP A 82 -11.71 11.63 7.42
CA ASP A 82 -10.72 12.62 7.01
C ASP A 82 -10.67 12.82 5.48
N GLY A 83 -11.57 12.21 4.74
CA GLY A 83 -11.67 12.39 3.29
C GLY A 83 -10.83 11.43 2.45
N VAL A 84 -10.13 10.52 3.08
CA VAL A 84 -9.35 9.51 2.35
C VAL A 84 -10.26 8.37 1.94
N LYS A 85 -10.17 7.97 0.68
CA LYS A 85 -11.02 6.92 0.12
C LYS A 85 -10.42 5.55 0.37
N GLY A 86 -10.54 5.08 1.62
CA GLY A 86 -9.90 3.84 2.06
C GLY A 86 -10.27 2.63 1.22
N GLY A 87 -11.55 2.51 0.84
CA GLY A 87 -12.00 1.40 0.01
C GLY A 87 -11.32 1.35 -1.35
N GLN A 88 -11.00 2.50 -1.93
CA GLN A 88 -10.30 2.56 -3.20
C GLN A 88 -8.86 2.06 -3.06
N TYR A 89 -8.18 2.44 -1.97
CA TYR A 89 -6.82 1.97 -1.72
C TYR A 89 -6.79 0.46 -1.48
N ILE A 90 -7.72 -0.06 -0.69
CA ILE A 90 -7.81 -1.50 -0.44
C ILE A 90 -8.04 -2.25 -1.76
N ALA A 91 -8.94 -1.76 -2.60
CA ALA A 91 -9.21 -2.38 -3.89
C ALA A 91 -8.01 -2.32 -4.83
N ALA A 92 -7.31 -1.19 -4.85
CA ALA A 92 -6.13 -1.01 -5.68
C ALA A 92 -5.01 -1.98 -5.27
N ILE A 93 -4.77 -2.10 -3.96
CA ILE A 93 -3.78 -3.04 -3.43
C ILE A 93 -4.17 -4.47 -3.80
N GLY A 94 -5.45 -4.80 -3.65
CA GLY A 94 -5.95 -6.12 -4.02
C GLY A 94 -5.69 -6.46 -5.47
N ARG A 95 -5.93 -5.51 -6.37
CA ARG A 95 -5.67 -5.72 -7.80
C ARG A 95 -4.19 -5.95 -8.08
N ILE A 96 -3.32 -5.18 -7.44
CA ILE A 96 -1.88 -5.32 -7.62
C ILE A 96 -1.42 -6.70 -7.13
N LEU A 97 -1.96 -7.16 -6.01
CA LEU A 97 -1.63 -8.46 -5.43
C LEU A 97 -2.31 -9.64 -6.13
N GLY A 98 -3.25 -9.38 -7.02
CA GLY A 98 -3.98 -10.44 -7.71
C GLY A 98 -5.07 -11.09 -6.86
N LEU A 99 -5.62 -10.36 -5.93
CA LEU A 99 -6.65 -10.88 -5.04
C LEU A 99 -8.05 -10.75 -5.64
#